data_5938501e5021bdb13a5ce21a54420226
#
_entry.id   5938501e5021bdb13a5ce21a54420226
#
_cell.length_a   1.000
_cell.length_b   1.000
_cell.length_c   1.000
_cell.angle_alpha   90.00
_cell.angle_beta   90.00
_cell.angle_gamma   90.00
#
_symmetry.space_group_name_H-M   'P 1'
#
loop_
_entity.id
_entity.type
_entity.pdbx_description
1 polymer ?
#
loop_
_entity_poly.entity_id
_entity_poly.type
_entity_poly.pdbx_seq_one_letter_code
_entity_poly.pdbx_strand_id
1 'polypeptide(L)'
;MFAREILRLLVALMFVSITMRSEAAADAAAPAMARELVFLNWSDYVDPELIHEFERRNGVRVRQVYYETDELLTDMLVEANGIGFDVVVASDTSLRALSRFGWIEPISEKAVPNLRHMDPRWLSSRVENTFGVPYLWGTVGIAYRADLLQRPITSWRQLYSPTADLHGRILMIQDSREVIGMALKALGRHADSNDPQDIADAAELVRAQAPHVGAWSYVSVNEDSALVTGEAWIAMIYNGDAVTLREYHPDIRYVVPEEGSYLWMDNLAILRATKNKALALRFIDFMSEPANAARNAAYLHFATPNRSAERLLPAEFLADPAIYPPKAVLEHSGFMPDRPPKVLRMINTVFSEVTQ
;
A
#
# COMPACT_ATOMS: atom_id res chain seq x y z
N MET A 1 25.32 69.45 -49.62
CA MET A 1 24.00 68.85 -49.88
C MET A 1 24.10 67.37 -50.19
N PHE A 2 25.25 66.89 -50.64
CA PHE A 2 25.45 65.48 -51.03
C PHE A 2 25.65 64.47 -49.88
N ALA A 3 26.12 64.90 -48.72
CA ALA A 3 26.47 64.03 -47.59
C ALA A 3 25.24 63.57 -46.75
N ARG A 4 24.11 64.24 -46.86
CA ARG A 4 22.89 63.89 -46.10
C ARG A 4 21.97 62.86 -46.81
N GLU A 5 22.10 62.70 -48.11
CA GLU A 5 21.31 61.70 -48.86
C GLU A 5 21.94 60.31 -48.84
N ILE A 6 23.30 60.22 -48.80
CA ILE A 6 24.01 58.94 -48.69
C ILE A 6 23.77 58.29 -47.32
N LEU A 7 23.64 59.08 -46.25
CA LEU A 7 23.37 58.57 -44.91
C LEU A 7 21.94 58.05 -44.76
N ARG A 8 20.98 58.61 -45.51
CA ARG A 8 19.57 58.09 -45.53
C ARG A 8 19.42 56.81 -46.32
N LEU A 9 20.18 56.57 -47.36
CA LEU A 9 20.17 55.30 -48.13
C LEU A 9 20.88 54.18 -47.36
N LEU A 10 21.92 54.44 -46.61
CA LEU A 10 22.59 53.43 -45.79
C LEU A 10 21.78 53.03 -44.57
N VAL A 11 20.99 53.91 -43.98
CA VAL A 11 20.07 53.56 -42.87
C VAL A 11 18.85 52.79 -43.37
N ALA A 12 18.35 53.07 -44.59
CA ALA A 12 17.25 52.32 -45.18
C ALA A 12 17.66 50.89 -45.58
N LEU A 13 18.91 50.68 -46.07
CA LEU A 13 19.42 49.33 -46.38
C LEU A 13 19.78 48.50 -45.13
N MET A 14 20.07 49.14 -43.98
CA MET A 14 20.33 48.44 -42.70
C MET A 14 19.03 47.97 -42.05
N PHE A 15 17.88 48.64 -42.25
CA PHE A 15 16.58 48.22 -41.72
C PHE A 15 15.91 47.12 -42.51
N VAL A 16 16.20 46.95 -43.81
CA VAL A 16 15.65 45.87 -44.64
C VAL A 16 16.38 44.54 -44.41
N SER A 17 17.62 44.55 -43.91
CA SER A 17 18.40 43.34 -43.61
C SER A 17 18.09 42.74 -42.24
N ILE A 18 17.40 43.46 -41.35
CA ILE A 18 17.04 42.99 -39.97
C ILE A 18 15.64 42.36 -39.94
N THR A 19 14.78 42.69 -40.91
CA THR A 19 13.42 42.15 -40.96
C THR A 19 13.29 40.80 -41.66
N MET A 20 14.33 40.26 -42.33
CA MET A 20 14.29 38.95 -43.00
C MET A 20 15.00 37.81 -42.22
N ARG A 21 15.41 38.04 -40.96
CA ARG A 21 15.96 36.98 -40.11
C ARG A 21 15.10 36.63 -38.91
N SER A 22 13.85 37.08 -38.80
CA SER A 22 12.97 36.87 -37.64
C SER A 22 11.80 35.91 -37.89
N GLU A 23 11.71 35.27 -39.07
CA GLU A 23 10.58 34.35 -39.35
C GLU A 23 10.95 32.86 -39.48
N ALA A 24 12.20 32.48 -39.21
CA ALA A 24 12.63 31.08 -39.29
C ALA A 24 13.02 30.45 -37.92
N ALA A 25 12.64 31.09 -36.80
CA ALA A 25 12.97 30.58 -35.47
C ALA A 25 11.80 30.58 -34.49
N ALA A 26 10.59 30.40 -35.00
CA ALA A 26 9.36 30.37 -34.16
C ALA A 26 8.50 29.16 -34.46
N ASP A 27 9.10 28.01 -34.66
CA ASP A 27 8.36 26.73 -34.57
C ASP A 27 9.18 25.65 -33.88
N ALA A 28 9.80 26.03 -32.75
CA ALA A 28 10.09 25.07 -31.71
C ALA A 28 8.75 24.83 -30.99
N ALA A 29 7.99 23.87 -31.50
CA ALA A 29 6.80 23.39 -30.81
C ALA A 29 7.16 23.26 -29.31
N ALA A 30 6.43 23.99 -28.46
CA ALA A 30 6.50 23.78 -27.02
C ALA A 30 6.39 22.27 -26.81
N PRO A 31 7.25 21.63 -25.98
CA PRO A 31 7.19 20.20 -25.80
C PRO A 31 5.74 19.88 -25.42
N ALA A 32 5.08 19.09 -26.27
CA ALA A 32 3.72 18.64 -25.99
C ALA A 32 3.77 18.09 -24.57
N MET A 33 2.99 18.68 -23.64
CA MET A 33 2.97 18.24 -22.25
C MET A 33 2.74 16.74 -22.29
N ALA A 34 3.73 15.97 -21.81
CA ALA A 34 3.63 14.53 -21.78
C ALA A 34 2.30 14.18 -21.09
N ARG A 35 1.53 13.26 -21.67
CA ARG A 35 0.30 12.78 -21.02
C ARG A 35 0.67 12.29 -19.61
N GLU A 36 -0.06 12.75 -18.62
CA GLU A 36 0.18 12.38 -17.22
C GLU A 36 -0.83 11.31 -16.79
N LEU A 37 -0.35 10.28 -16.12
CA LEU A 37 -1.15 9.33 -15.34
C LEU A 37 -1.00 9.69 -13.87
N VAL A 38 -2.09 9.87 -13.16
CA VAL A 38 -2.06 10.13 -11.71
C VAL A 38 -2.36 8.86 -10.96
N PHE A 39 -1.34 8.40 -10.23
CA PHE A 39 -1.37 7.16 -9.45
C PHE A 39 -1.45 7.48 -7.96
N LEU A 40 -2.60 7.22 -7.34
CA LEU A 40 -2.86 7.38 -5.91
C LEU A 40 -2.46 6.09 -5.19
N ASN A 41 -1.45 6.16 -4.33
CA ASN A 41 -0.74 5.00 -3.80
C ASN A 41 -0.33 5.21 -2.33
N TRP A 42 0.04 4.14 -1.64
CA TRP A 42 0.82 4.21 -0.41
C TRP A 42 2.22 4.74 -0.70
N SER A 43 2.87 5.35 0.29
CA SER A 43 4.27 5.74 0.16
C SER A 43 5.16 4.50 -0.03
N ASP A 44 6.16 4.62 -0.89
CA ASP A 44 7.17 3.57 -1.16
C ASP A 44 6.58 2.18 -1.51
N TYR A 45 5.42 2.15 -2.18
CA TYR A 45 4.66 0.92 -2.43
C TYR A 45 4.64 0.49 -3.91
N VAL A 46 5.70 0.81 -4.63
CA VAL A 46 5.98 0.34 -5.99
C VAL A 46 7.47 0.46 -6.29
N ASP A 47 8.05 -0.49 -7.02
CA ASP A 47 9.42 -0.37 -7.53
C ASP A 47 9.52 0.85 -8.48
N PRO A 48 10.33 1.88 -8.15
CA PRO A 48 10.43 3.11 -8.96
C PRO A 48 10.85 2.85 -10.41
N GLU A 49 11.65 1.82 -10.64
CA GLU A 49 12.10 1.49 -11.99
C GLU A 49 10.96 0.93 -12.87
N LEU A 50 9.92 0.31 -12.28
CA LEU A 50 8.71 -0.07 -13.02
C LEU A 50 7.94 1.18 -13.46
N ILE A 51 7.88 2.21 -12.63
CA ILE A 51 7.30 3.50 -13.01
C ILE A 51 8.05 4.09 -14.19
N HIS A 52 9.38 4.19 -14.10
CA HIS A 52 10.21 4.70 -15.18
C HIS A 52 10.09 3.86 -16.47
N GLU A 53 9.99 2.54 -16.34
CA GLU A 53 9.81 1.67 -17.50
C GLU A 53 8.46 1.89 -18.18
N PHE A 54 7.37 2.02 -17.41
CA PHE A 54 6.05 2.33 -17.94
C PHE A 54 6.05 3.69 -18.67
N GLU A 55 6.66 4.71 -18.07
CA GLU A 55 6.81 6.05 -18.67
C GLU A 55 7.52 5.98 -20.00
N ARG A 56 8.66 5.28 -20.07
CA ARG A 56 9.43 5.11 -21.32
C ARG A 56 8.63 4.36 -22.39
N ARG A 57 7.95 3.27 -22.01
CA ARG A 57 7.17 2.44 -22.95
C ARG A 57 5.98 3.18 -23.56
N ASN A 58 5.39 4.11 -22.81
CA ASN A 58 4.15 4.78 -23.21
C ASN A 58 4.30 6.25 -23.58
N GLY A 59 5.49 6.85 -23.41
CA GLY A 59 5.72 8.27 -23.66
C GLY A 59 4.87 9.17 -22.78
N VAL A 60 4.74 8.82 -21.49
CA VAL A 60 3.89 9.51 -20.52
C VAL A 60 4.69 9.78 -19.25
N ARG A 61 4.14 10.60 -18.34
CA ARG A 61 4.62 10.77 -16.98
C ARG A 61 3.64 10.11 -16.02
N VAL A 62 4.15 9.44 -14.98
CA VAL A 62 3.36 8.93 -13.86
C VAL A 62 3.61 9.83 -12.66
N ARG A 63 2.58 10.56 -12.24
CA ARG A 63 2.62 11.35 -11.01
C ARG A 63 2.02 10.54 -9.87
N GLN A 64 2.85 10.16 -8.93
CA GLN A 64 2.40 9.50 -7.72
C GLN A 64 1.87 10.53 -6.72
N VAL A 65 0.76 10.22 -6.10
CA VAL A 65 0.16 10.94 -4.98
C VAL A 65 0.00 9.95 -3.85
N TYR A 66 0.43 10.31 -2.64
CA TYR A 66 0.50 9.37 -1.53
C TYR A 66 -0.57 9.65 -0.49
N TYR A 67 -1.00 8.58 0.17
CA TYR A 67 -1.83 8.61 1.37
C TYR A 67 -1.30 7.57 2.37
N GLU A 68 -1.61 7.72 3.65
CA GLU A 68 -1.05 6.89 4.72
C GLU A 68 -2.09 6.06 5.47
N THR A 69 -3.38 6.34 5.29
CA THR A 69 -4.48 5.57 5.90
C THR A 69 -5.67 5.46 4.96
N ASP A 70 -6.50 4.42 5.13
CA ASP A 70 -7.75 4.25 4.38
C ASP A 70 -8.72 5.43 4.60
N GLU A 71 -8.68 6.04 5.79
CA GLU A 71 -9.47 7.25 6.10
C GLU A 71 -8.98 8.43 5.27
N LEU A 72 -7.66 8.68 5.22
CA LEU A 72 -7.08 9.76 4.43
C LEU A 72 -7.36 9.57 2.93
N LEU A 73 -7.26 8.35 2.42
CA LEU A 73 -7.67 8.01 1.04
C LEU A 73 -9.13 8.45 0.80
N THR A 74 -10.01 8.11 1.73
CA THR A 74 -11.43 8.44 1.62
C THR A 74 -11.64 9.96 1.63
N ASP A 75 -11.02 10.67 2.55
CA ASP A 75 -11.11 12.12 2.68
C ASP A 75 -10.60 12.83 1.42
N MET A 76 -9.45 12.42 0.88
CA MET A 76 -8.89 12.97 -0.35
C MET A 76 -9.85 12.78 -1.54
N LEU A 77 -10.48 11.61 -1.67
CA LEU A 77 -11.42 11.33 -2.75
C LEU A 77 -12.74 12.09 -2.56
N VAL A 78 -13.21 12.27 -1.33
CA VAL A 78 -14.39 13.11 -1.02
C VAL A 78 -14.12 14.57 -1.37
N GLU A 79 -13.00 15.13 -0.91
CA GLU A 79 -12.63 16.52 -1.18
C GLU A 79 -12.47 16.79 -2.68
N ALA A 80 -11.83 15.87 -3.39
CA ALA A 80 -11.63 15.94 -4.84
C ALA A 80 -12.89 15.54 -5.65
N ASN A 81 -13.94 15.04 -5.02
CA ASN A 81 -15.09 14.41 -5.68
C ASN A 81 -14.65 13.31 -6.68
N GLY A 82 -13.62 12.54 -6.33
CA GLY A 82 -13.00 11.50 -7.16
C GLY A 82 -12.26 12.01 -8.38
N ILE A 83 -12.07 13.33 -8.56
CA ILE A 83 -11.44 13.95 -9.74
C ILE A 83 -9.94 14.14 -9.50
N GLY A 84 -9.14 14.04 -10.56
CA GLY A 84 -7.70 14.32 -10.52
C GLY A 84 -6.82 13.11 -10.29
N PHE A 85 -7.41 11.92 -10.18
CA PHE A 85 -6.70 10.64 -10.06
C PHE A 85 -7.17 9.66 -11.13
N ASP A 86 -6.28 8.78 -11.59
CA ASP A 86 -6.57 7.81 -12.63
C ASP A 86 -6.60 6.37 -12.11
N VAL A 87 -5.58 6.00 -11.36
CA VAL A 87 -5.45 4.68 -10.73
C VAL A 87 -5.26 4.87 -9.22
N VAL A 88 -5.86 4.00 -8.43
CA VAL A 88 -5.67 3.93 -6.99
C VAL A 88 -5.26 2.52 -6.59
N VAL A 89 -4.29 2.41 -5.66
CA VAL A 89 -4.15 1.22 -4.83
C VAL A 89 -5.21 1.32 -3.74
N ALA A 90 -5.92 0.26 -3.46
CA ALA A 90 -6.94 0.26 -2.42
C ALA A 90 -6.92 -1.07 -1.67
N SER A 91 -6.95 -0.99 -0.35
CA SER A 91 -7.19 -2.16 0.49
C SER A 91 -8.55 -2.77 0.15
N ASP A 92 -8.75 -4.02 0.52
CA ASP A 92 -10.05 -4.67 0.37
C ASP A 92 -11.21 -3.88 0.94
N THR A 93 -11.00 -3.29 2.10
CA THR A 93 -12.03 -2.49 2.79
C THR A 93 -12.33 -1.23 2.01
N SER A 94 -11.30 -0.52 1.59
CA SER A 94 -11.44 0.69 0.77
C SER A 94 -12.02 0.37 -0.61
N LEU A 95 -11.60 -0.71 -1.25
CA LEU A 95 -12.16 -1.13 -2.55
C LEU A 95 -13.66 -1.33 -2.48
N ARG A 96 -14.16 -2.01 -1.43
CA ARG A 96 -15.61 -2.18 -1.20
C ARG A 96 -16.32 -0.86 -1.01
N ALA A 97 -15.75 0.05 -0.21
CA ALA A 97 -16.32 1.37 0.02
C ALA A 97 -16.37 2.19 -1.27
N LEU A 98 -15.27 2.26 -2.02
CA LEU A 98 -15.18 2.99 -3.29
C LEU A 98 -16.15 2.46 -4.34
N SER A 99 -16.35 1.12 -4.38
CA SER A 99 -17.35 0.49 -5.26
C SER A 99 -18.77 0.89 -4.89
N ARG A 100 -19.13 0.86 -3.60
CA ARG A 100 -20.46 1.28 -3.09
C ARG A 100 -20.76 2.74 -3.36
N PHE A 101 -19.75 3.61 -3.21
CA PHE A 101 -19.88 5.04 -3.55
C PHE A 101 -19.89 5.30 -5.06
N GLY A 102 -19.59 4.29 -5.87
CA GLY A 102 -19.56 4.41 -7.32
C GLY A 102 -18.37 5.23 -7.84
N TRP A 103 -17.27 5.32 -7.10
CA TRP A 103 -16.08 6.09 -7.47
C TRP A 103 -15.10 5.33 -8.34
N ILE A 104 -15.22 4.01 -8.41
CA ILE A 104 -14.39 3.17 -9.25
C ILE A 104 -15.20 2.48 -10.35
N GLU A 105 -14.52 2.03 -11.39
CA GLU A 105 -15.13 1.35 -12.54
C GLU A 105 -14.79 -0.14 -12.55
N PRO A 106 -15.69 -0.99 -13.10
CA PRO A 106 -15.38 -2.40 -13.29
C PRO A 106 -14.28 -2.57 -14.34
N ILE A 107 -13.41 -3.54 -14.06
CA ILE A 107 -12.30 -3.96 -14.91
C ILE A 107 -12.59 -5.37 -15.42
N SER A 108 -12.47 -5.59 -16.74
CA SER A 108 -12.66 -6.89 -17.36
C SER A 108 -11.33 -7.52 -17.79
N GLU A 109 -11.26 -8.84 -17.86
CA GLU A 109 -10.10 -9.57 -18.39
C GLU A 109 -9.76 -9.15 -19.85
N LYS A 110 -10.76 -8.78 -20.63
CA LYS A 110 -10.51 -8.23 -21.98
C LYS A 110 -9.75 -6.91 -21.93
N ALA A 111 -9.99 -6.08 -20.91
CA ALA A 111 -9.35 -4.78 -20.76
C ALA A 111 -7.97 -4.89 -20.06
N VAL A 112 -7.79 -5.89 -19.22
CA VAL A 112 -6.54 -6.21 -18.51
C VAL A 112 -6.23 -7.70 -18.74
N PRO A 113 -5.64 -8.08 -19.89
CA PRO A 113 -5.38 -9.48 -20.24
C PRO A 113 -4.52 -10.27 -19.25
N ASN A 114 -3.66 -9.58 -18.48
CA ASN A 114 -2.80 -10.20 -17.49
C ASN A 114 -3.56 -10.64 -16.21
N LEU A 115 -4.84 -10.30 -16.06
CA LEU A 115 -5.71 -10.91 -15.03
C LEU A 115 -5.73 -12.43 -15.06
N ARG A 116 -5.57 -13.07 -16.24
CA ARG A 116 -5.45 -14.52 -16.39
C ARG A 116 -4.33 -15.17 -15.58
N HIS A 117 -3.34 -14.40 -15.15
CA HIS A 117 -2.21 -14.87 -14.35
C HIS A 117 -2.48 -14.86 -12.85
N MET A 118 -3.56 -14.19 -12.41
CA MET A 118 -3.92 -14.16 -10.99
C MET A 118 -4.35 -15.54 -10.50
N ASP A 119 -4.01 -15.87 -9.27
CA ASP A 119 -4.49 -17.11 -8.65
C ASP A 119 -6.01 -17.00 -8.42
N PRO A 120 -6.79 -17.99 -8.88
CA PRO A 120 -8.25 -18.00 -8.68
C PRO A 120 -8.68 -17.85 -7.23
N ARG A 121 -7.86 -18.23 -6.25
CA ARG A 121 -8.15 -18.03 -4.81
C ARG A 121 -8.39 -16.56 -4.48
N TRP A 122 -7.69 -15.66 -5.14
CA TRP A 122 -7.81 -14.21 -4.93
C TRP A 122 -8.93 -13.59 -5.74
N LEU A 123 -9.40 -14.26 -6.79
CA LEU A 123 -10.48 -13.78 -7.65
C LEU A 123 -11.86 -14.30 -7.22
N SER A 124 -11.94 -15.53 -6.70
CA SER A 124 -13.21 -16.27 -6.49
C SER A 124 -13.98 -15.91 -5.23
N SER A 125 -13.36 -15.25 -4.26
CA SER A 125 -13.98 -15.00 -2.95
C SER A 125 -14.72 -13.66 -2.83
N ARG A 126 -14.79 -12.83 -3.90
CA ARG A 126 -15.21 -11.43 -3.81
C ARG A 126 -16.15 -11.01 -4.92
N VAL A 127 -17.30 -10.47 -4.52
CA VAL A 127 -18.24 -9.81 -5.45
C VAL A 127 -17.59 -8.60 -6.11
N GLU A 128 -16.63 -7.98 -5.44
CA GLU A 128 -15.91 -6.78 -5.85
C GLU A 128 -14.75 -7.02 -6.82
N ASN A 129 -14.44 -8.27 -7.17
CA ASN A 129 -13.34 -8.63 -8.09
C ASN A 129 -13.41 -7.95 -9.48
N THR A 130 -14.59 -7.48 -9.87
CA THR A 130 -14.75 -6.72 -11.11
C THR A 130 -14.23 -5.28 -11.01
N PHE A 131 -14.01 -4.75 -9.80
CA PHE A 131 -13.61 -3.37 -9.56
C PHE A 131 -12.15 -3.19 -9.22
N GLY A 132 -11.44 -4.25 -8.87
CA GLY A 132 -10.03 -4.22 -8.52
C GLY A 132 -9.25 -5.40 -9.10
N VAL A 133 -8.01 -5.14 -9.45
CA VAL A 133 -7.02 -6.17 -9.82
C VAL A 133 -6.14 -6.42 -8.62
N PRO A 134 -6.10 -7.65 -8.06
CA PRO A 134 -5.23 -7.97 -6.94
C PRO A 134 -3.78 -7.60 -7.25
N TYR A 135 -3.14 -6.88 -6.32
CA TYR A 135 -1.82 -6.29 -6.51
C TYR A 135 -0.76 -6.96 -5.65
N LEU A 136 -0.91 -6.88 -4.35
CA LEU A 136 -0.05 -7.52 -3.34
C LEU A 136 -0.93 -8.05 -2.20
N TRP A 137 -0.41 -9.01 -1.45
CA TRP A 137 -1.06 -9.50 -0.25
C TRP A 137 -0.04 -9.85 0.83
N GLY A 138 -0.49 -9.91 2.06
CA GLY A 138 0.34 -10.29 3.18
C GLY A 138 -0.46 -10.53 4.45
N THR A 139 0.25 -10.46 5.58
CA THR A 139 -0.28 -10.75 6.90
C THR A 139 0.08 -9.64 7.89
N VAL A 140 -0.79 -9.44 8.86
CA VAL A 140 -0.41 -8.79 10.12
C VAL A 140 0.21 -9.86 11.01
N GLY A 141 1.25 -9.51 11.76
CA GLY A 141 1.91 -10.43 12.64
C GLY A 141 2.68 -9.74 13.75
N ILE A 142 3.61 -10.46 14.32
CA ILE A 142 4.45 -9.96 15.39
C ILE A 142 5.91 -9.97 14.92
N ALA A 143 6.54 -8.78 14.89
CA ALA A 143 7.99 -8.70 14.82
C ALA A 143 8.59 -8.57 16.21
N TYR A 144 9.75 -9.18 16.44
CA TYR A 144 10.45 -9.11 17.72
C TYR A 144 11.96 -9.23 17.57
N ARG A 145 12.69 -8.68 18.53
CA ARG A 145 14.15 -8.75 18.67
C ARG A 145 14.53 -10.06 19.36
N ALA A 146 14.96 -11.05 18.59
CA ALA A 146 15.31 -12.37 19.12
C ALA A 146 16.56 -12.36 20.02
N ASP A 147 17.45 -11.40 19.84
CA ASP A 147 18.62 -11.17 20.69
C ASP A 147 18.26 -10.62 22.08
N LEU A 148 17.16 -9.84 22.18
CA LEU A 148 16.69 -9.25 23.42
C LEU A 148 15.66 -10.15 24.13
N LEU A 149 14.81 -10.84 23.34
CA LEU A 149 13.80 -11.78 23.82
C LEU A 149 14.34 -13.21 23.68
N GLN A 150 14.88 -13.77 24.75
CA GLN A 150 15.46 -15.12 24.77
C GLN A 150 14.39 -16.24 24.76
N ARG A 151 13.24 -15.96 24.14
CA ARG A 151 12.13 -16.91 23.97
C ARG A 151 11.44 -16.66 22.63
N PRO A 152 10.98 -17.71 21.96
CA PRO A 152 10.22 -17.53 20.72
C PRO A 152 8.85 -16.90 21.03
N ILE A 153 8.40 -16.08 20.10
CA ILE A 153 7.02 -15.58 20.08
C ILE A 153 6.24 -16.47 19.10
N THR A 154 5.14 -17.05 19.57
CA THR A 154 4.30 -17.98 18.79
C THR A 154 2.80 -17.71 18.92
N SER A 155 2.41 -16.81 19.84
CA SER A 155 1.01 -16.55 20.19
C SER A 155 0.74 -15.06 20.35
N TRP A 156 -0.42 -14.61 19.87
CA TRP A 156 -0.92 -13.25 20.12
C TRP A 156 -1.02 -12.94 21.61
N ARG A 157 -1.27 -13.96 22.43
CA ARG A 157 -1.34 -13.79 23.90
C ARG A 157 -0.05 -13.24 24.50
N GLN A 158 1.11 -13.56 23.92
CA GLN A 158 2.40 -13.05 24.41
C GLN A 158 2.54 -11.53 24.17
N LEU A 159 1.86 -10.99 23.15
CA LEU A 159 1.80 -9.56 22.90
C LEU A 159 0.75 -8.85 23.76
N TYR A 160 -0.46 -9.43 23.88
CA TYR A 160 -1.57 -8.82 24.60
C TYR A 160 -1.55 -9.01 26.11
N SER A 161 -0.80 -10.00 26.62
CA SER A 161 -0.56 -10.23 28.06
C SER A 161 0.95 -10.28 28.31
N PRO A 162 1.63 -9.12 28.17
CA PRO A 162 3.08 -9.06 28.17
C PRO A 162 3.64 -9.36 29.56
N THR A 163 4.80 -10.00 29.58
CA THR A 163 5.62 -10.13 30.79
C THR A 163 6.31 -8.80 31.14
N ALA A 164 6.73 -8.63 32.37
CA ALA A 164 7.24 -7.35 32.89
C ALA A 164 8.45 -6.79 32.12
N ASP A 165 9.26 -7.65 31.48
CA ASP A 165 10.39 -7.26 30.63
C ASP A 165 9.98 -6.55 29.36
N LEU A 166 8.73 -6.73 28.91
CA LEU A 166 8.17 -6.07 27.73
C LEU A 166 7.47 -4.74 28.03
N HIS A 167 7.30 -4.36 29.30
CA HIS A 167 6.59 -3.14 29.63
C HIS A 167 7.32 -1.90 29.08
N GLY A 168 6.61 -1.09 28.28
CA GLY A 168 7.16 0.06 27.58
C GLY A 168 8.01 -0.27 26.34
N ARG A 169 8.09 -1.58 25.96
CA ARG A 169 8.87 -2.07 24.82
C ARG A 169 8.01 -2.60 23.67
N ILE A 170 6.72 -2.33 23.70
CA ILE A 170 5.74 -2.83 22.75
C ILE A 170 5.33 -1.69 21.81
N LEU A 171 5.33 -1.97 20.51
CA LEU A 171 4.66 -1.13 19.52
C LEU A 171 3.37 -1.80 19.05
N MET A 172 2.29 -1.06 19.05
CA MET A 172 1.00 -1.51 18.52
C MET A 172 0.61 -0.68 17.31
N ILE A 173 0.14 -1.37 16.27
CA ILE A 173 -0.34 -0.73 15.04
C ILE A 173 -1.53 0.20 15.34
N GLN A 174 -1.64 1.28 14.58
CA GLN A 174 -2.70 2.28 14.76
C GLN A 174 -3.95 1.94 13.92
N ASP A 175 -4.43 0.70 14.01
CA ASP A 175 -5.71 0.28 13.42
C ASP A 175 -6.56 -0.46 14.47
N SER A 176 -7.70 0.15 14.80
CA SER A 176 -8.62 -0.37 15.83
C SER A 176 -9.18 -1.75 15.50
N ARG A 177 -9.43 -2.04 14.21
CA ARG A 177 -10.05 -3.29 13.76
C ARG A 177 -9.04 -4.44 13.85
N GLU A 178 -7.78 -4.17 13.48
CA GLU A 178 -6.70 -5.15 13.57
C GLU A 178 -6.36 -5.46 15.03
N VAL A 179 -6.21 -4.42 15.85
CA VAL A 179 -5.92 -4.58 17.28
C VAL A 179 -7.00 -5.43 17.98
N ILE A 180 -8.27 -5.10 17.80
CA ILE A 180 -9.36 -5.88 18.42
C ILE A 180 -9.49 -7.28 17.79
N GLY A 181 -9.30 -7.41 16.47
CA GLY A 181 -9.32 -8.69 15.79
C GLY A 181 -8.25 -9.65 16.30
N MET A 182 -7.05 -9.17 16.52
CA MET A 182 -5.95 -10.00 17.06
C MET A 182 -6.09 -10.22 18.57
N ALA A 183 -6.71 -9.30 19.32
CA ALA A 183 -7.08 -9.54 20.70
C ALA A 183 -8.13 -10.68 20.82
N LEU A 184 -9.10 -10.76 19.92
CA LEU A 184 -10.03 -11.88 19.81
C LEU A 184 -9.28 -13.20 19.56
N LYS A 185 -8.30 -13.21 18.64
CA LYS A 185 -7.43 -14.37 18.42
C LYS A 185 -6.67 -14.78 19.68
N ALA A 186 -6.09 -13.83 20.39
CA ALA A 186 -5.40 -14.07 21.66
C ALA A 186 -6.30 -14.72 22.73
N LEU A 187 -7.60 -14.49 22.66
CA LEU A 187 -8.63 -15.10 23.50
C LEU A 187 -9.18 -16.44 22.96
N GLY A 188 -8.65 -16.93 21.82
CA GLY A 188 -9.15 -18.15 21.17
C GLY A 188 -10.52 -17.96 20.50
N ARG A 189 -10.88 -16.72 20.18
CA ARG A 189 -12.13 -16.36 19.48
C ARG A 189 -11.88 -16.20 17.98
N HIS A 190 -12.97 -16.17 17.20
CA HIS A 190 -12.88 -15.80 15.80
C HIS A 190 -12.60 -14.29 15.66
N ALA A 191 -11.61 -13.91 14.84
CA ALA A 191 -11.27 -12.50 14.62
C ALA A 191 -12.43 -11.70 14.00
N ASP A 192 -13.38 -12.35 13.33
CA ASP A 192 -14.56 -11.77 12.71
C ASP A 192 -15.81 -11.78 13.61
N SER A 193 -15.69 -12.18 14.89
CA SER A 193 -16.82 -12.16 15.82
C SER A 193 -17.45 -10.78 15.92
N ASN A 194 -18.78 -10.74 15.80
CA ASN A 194 -19.60 -9.57 16.03
C ASN A 194 -20.44 -9.69 17.33
N ASP A 195 -20.17 -10.72 18.15
CA ASP A 195 -20.80 -10.88 19.45
C ASP A 195 -20.34 -9.75 20.38
N PRO A 196 -21.26 -8.98 20.97
CA PRO A 196 -20.91 -7.91 21.89
C PRO A 196 -20.07 -8.35 23.09
N GLN A 197 -20.24 -9.59 23.56
CA GLN A 197 -19.46 -10.11 24.70
C GLN A 197 -18.02 -10.41 24.25
N ASP A 198 -17.83 -11.04 23.09
CA ASP A 198 -16.50 -11.26 22.53
C ASP A 198 -15.73 -9.93 22.34
N ILE A 199 -16.42 -8.89 21.82
CA ILE A 199 -15.83 -7.56 21.66
C ILE A 199 -15.51 -6.92 23.03
N ALA A 200 -16.37 -7.10 24.03
CA ALA A 200 -16.10 -6.59 25.38
C ALA A 200 -14.90 -7.28 26.03
N ASP A 201 -14.79 -8.61 25.90
CA ASP A 201 -13.65 -9.39 26.43
C ASP A 201 -12.33 -8.96 25.74
N ALA A 202 -12.35 -8.77 24.42
CA ALA A 202 -11.20 -8.26 23.68
C ALA A 202 -10.83 -6.82 24.10
N ALA A 203 -11.83 -5.97 24.34
CA ALA A 203 -11.62 -4.62 24.84
C ALA A 203 -10.95 -4.60 26.21
N GLU A 204 -11.36 -5.47 27.13
CA GLU A 204 -10.73 -5.61 28.44
C GLU A 204 -9.26 -6.04 28.32
N LEU A 205 -8.97 -6.98 27.42
CA LEU A 205 -7.59 -7.43 27.16
C LEU A 205 -6.72 -6.28 26.64
N VAL A 206 -7.23 -5.48 25.69
CA VAL A 206 -6.51 -4.32 25.13
C VAL A 206 -6.31 -3.23 26.20
N ARG A 207 -7.32 -2.94 27.03
CA ARG A 207 -7.19 -1.98 28.14
C ARG A 207 -6.15 -2.44 29.18
N ALA A 208 -6.09 -3.74 29.45
CA ALA A 208 -5.10 -4.29 30.37
C ALA A 208 -3.67 -4.22 29.79
N GLN A 209 -3.51 -4.34 28.46
CA GLN A 209 -2.23 -4.19 27.78
C GLN A 209 -1.78 -2.74 27.68
N ALA A 210 -2.70 -1.80 27.46
CA ALA A 210 -2.39 -0.41 27.09
C ALA A 210 -1.36 0.29 27.99
N PRO A 211 -1.36 0.15 29.35
CA PRO A 211 -0.34 0.76 30.21
C PRO A 211 1.09 0.24 29.96
N HIS A 212 1.23 -0.86 29.24
CA HIS A 212 2.51 -1.52 28.93
C HIS A 212 2.99 -1.26 27.50
N VAL A 213 2.17 -0.63 26.67
CA VAL A 213 2.51 -0.25 25.30
C VAL A 213 3.41 0.99 25.31
N GLY A 214 4.51 0.94 24.57
CA GLY A 214 5.44 2.06 24.42
C GLY A 214 4.91 3.11 23.44
N ALA A 215 4.31 2.66 22.33
CA ALA A 215 3.69 3.55 21.35
C ALA A 215 2.59 2.84 20.53
N TRP A 216 1.62 3.66 20.08
CA TRP A 216 0.57 3.30 19.16
C TRP A 216 0.83 4.02 17.84
N SER A 217 1.51 3.35 16.91
CA SER A 217 1.87 3.93 15.61
C SER A 217 2.20 2.84 14.61
N TYR A 218 2.15 3.17 13.32
CA TYR A 218 2.84 2.35 12.32
C TYR A 218 4.34 2.41 12.57
N VAL A 219 5.01 1.29 12.33
CA VAL A 219 6.46 1.16 12.55
C VAL A 219 7.19 1.88 11.41
N SER A 220 8.15 2.75 11.74
CA SER A 220 9.03 3.33 10.73
C SER A 220 9.93 2.24 10.14
N VAL A 221 10.07 2.21 8.80
CA VAL A 221 10.82 1.16 8.09
C VAL A 221 12.16 1.73 7.61
N ASN A 222 13.04 2.02 8.57
CA ASN A 222 14.38 2.57 8.34
C ASN A 222 15.32 2.23 9.50
N GLU A 223 16.54 2.73 9.43
CA GLU A 223 17.59 2.53 10.45
C GLU A 223 17.25 3.12 11.84
N ASP A 224 16.39 4.14 11.90
CA ASP A 224 15.95 4.79 13.14
C ASP A 224 14.72 4.10 13.76
N SER A 225 14.22 3.02 13.17
CA SER A 225 13.09 2.27 13.70
C SER A 225 13.34 1.83 15.14
N ALA A 226 12.34 1.97 16.01
CA ALA A 226 12.43 1.55 17.40
C ALA A 226 12.75 0.05 17.58
N LEU A 227 12.35 -0.80 16.60
CA LEU A 227 12.77 -2.21 16.56
C LEU A 227 14.26 -2.35 16.21
N VAL A 228 14.79 -1.53 15.31
CA VAL A 228 16.21 -1.56 14.92
C VAL A 228 17.08 -1.03 16.05
N THR A 229 16.72 0.10 16.65
CA THR A 229 17.48 0.72 17.75
C THR A 229 17.36 -0.05 19.08
N GLY A 230 16.35 -0.91 19.23
CA GLY A 230 16.10 -1.66 20.47
C GLY A 230 15.30 -0.88 21.50
N GLU A 231 14.71 0.24 21.15
CA GLU A 231 13.73 0.93 22.00
C GLU A 231 12.45 0.10 22.14
N ALA A 232 12.01 -0.54 21.05
CA ALA A 232 10.98 -1.56 21.08
C ALA A 232 11.61 -2.95 20.91
N TRP A 233 11.04 -3.94 21.60
CA TRP A 233 11.47 -5.32 21.52
C TRP A 233 10.48 -6.22 20.79
N ILE A 234 9.24 -5.78 20.71
CA ILE A 234 8.15 -6.49 20.06
C ILE A 234 7.17 -5.48 19.43
N ALA A 235 6.63 -5.81 18.28
CA ALA A 235 5.68 -4.97 17.58
C ALA A 235 4.61 -5.80 16.86
N MET A 236 3.39 -5.29 16.84
CA MET A 236 2.39 -5.67 15.85
C MET A 236 2.68 -4.92 14.56
N ILE A 237 2.84 -5.62 13.43
CA ILE A 237 3.39 -5.04 12.19
C ILE A 237 2.95 -5.84 10.96
N TYR A 238 3.01 -5.22 9.79
CA TYR A 238 2.86 -5.91 8.51
C TYR A 238 4.12 -6.69 8.14
N ASN A 239 3.93 -7.79 7.44
CA ASN A 239 5.01 -8.72 7.13
C ASN A 239 6.14 -8.10 6.30
N GLY A 240 5.85 -7.34 5.24
CA GLY A 240 6.89 -6.74 4.38
C GLY A 240 7.74 -5.73 5.13
N ASP A 241 7.13 -4.92 6.01
CA ASP A 241 7.85 -3.97 6.84
C ASP A 241 8.83 -4.70 7.77
N ALA A 242 8.38 -5.79 8.40
CA ALA A 242 9.23 -6.62 9.24
C ALA A 242 10.37 -7.28 8.46
N VAL A 243 10.12 -7.71 7.21
CA VAL A 243 11.15 -8.28 6.32
C VAL A 243 12.18 -7.23 5.94
N THR A 244 11.75 -6.01 5.60
CA THR A 244 12.64 -4.89 5.31
C THR A 244 13.48 -4.51 6.52
N LEU A 245 12.89 -4.47 7.72
CA LEU A 245 13.63 -4.17 8.96
C LEU A 245 14.71 -5.20 9.30
N ARG A 246 14.61 -6.45 8.81
CA ARG A 246 15.69 -7.46 8.94
C ARG A 246 16.97 -7.07 8.20
N GLU A 247 16.88 -6.23 7.18
CA GLU A 247 18.06 -5.72 6.46
C GLU A 247 18.88 -4.76 7.33
N TYR A 248 18.22 -4.00 8.23
CA TYR A 248 18.88 -3.10 9.18
C TYR A 248 19.33 -3.82 10.44
N HIS A 249 18.57 -4.85 10.88
CA HIS A 249 18.92 -5.62 12.08
C HIS A 249 18.57 -7.10 11.92
N PRO A 250 19.58 -8.00 11.74
CA PRO A 250 19.37 -9.41 11.39
C PRO A 250 18.69 -10.26 12.48
N ASP A 251 18.61 -9.78 13.72
CA ASP A 251 17.92 -10.49 14.82
C ASP A 251 16.44 -10.13 14.96
N ILE A 252 15.92 -9.27 14.08
CA ILE A 252 14.48 -9.08 13.95
C ILE A 252 13.88 -10.35 13.33
N ARG A 253 12.88 -10.91 14.00
CA ARG A 253 12.10 -12.06 13.54
C ARG A 253 10.66 -11.64 13.35
N TYR A 254 10.00 -12.22 12.37
CA TYR A 254 8.57 -12.06 12.15
C TYR A 254 7.88 -13.41 12.27
N VAL A 255 6.71 -13.40 12.87
CA VAL A 255 5.85 -14.58 13.01
C VAL A 255 4.39 -14.19 12.83
N VAL A 256 3.66 -15.01 12.08
CA VAL A 256 2.21 -15.07 12.19
C VAL A 256 1.90 -16.08 13.30
N PRO A 257 1.28 -15.67 14.40
CA PRO A 257 0.99 -16.57 15.53
C PRO A 257 0.14 -17.79 15.14
N GLU A 258 0.22 -18.84 15.94
CA GLU A 258 -0.46 -20.12 15.69
C GLU A 258 -1.99 -20.00 15.59
N GLU A 259 -2.56 -19.01 16.27
CA GLU A 259 -3.99 -18.69 16.21
C GLU A 259 -4.42 -18.13 14.84
N GLY A 260 -3.45 -17.88 13.94
CA GLY A 260 -3.67 -17.20 12.66
C GLY A 260 -3.78 -15.70 12.78
N SER A 261 -4.06 -15.02 11.68
CA SER A 261 -4.08 -13.57 11.60
C SER A 261 -5.07 -13.05 10.57
N TYR A 262 -5.13 -11.71 10.40
CA TYR A 262 -5.71 -11.14 9.21
C TYR A 262 -4.76 -11.24 8.02
N LEU A 263 -5.34 -11.64 6.89
CA LEU A 263 -4.78 -11.45 5.56
C LEU A 263 -5.27 -10.10 5.05
N TRP A 264 -4.36 -9.33 4.51
CA TRP A 264 -4.71 -8.14 3.77
C TRP A 264 -4.41 -8.35 2.28
N MET A 265 -5.13 -7.62 1.44
CA MET A 265 -4.88 -7.55 0.01
C MET A 265 -5.15 -6.15 -0.48
N ASP A 266 -4.21 -5.64 -1.23
CA ASP A 266 -4.36 -4.42 -1.97
C ASP A 266 -4.69 -4.70 -3.43
N ASN A 267 -5.44 -3.79 -4.02
CA ASN A 267 -5.95 -3.91 -5.36
C ASN A 267 -5.66 -2.63 -6.15
N LEU A 268 -5.34 -2.77 -7.42
CA LEU A 268 -5.32 -1.66 -8.37
C LEU A 268 -6.72 -1.44 -8.91
N ALA A 269 -7.25 -0.22 -8.77
CA ALA A 269 -8.57 0.14 -9.29
C ALA A 269 -8.51 1.43 -10.13
N ILE A 270 -9.50 1.60 -11.00
CA ILE A 270 -9.63 2.78 -11.88
C ILE A 270 -10.68 3.71 -11.32
N LEU A 271 -10.32 4.98 -11.13
CA LEU A 271 -11.26 6.00 -10.73
C LEU A 271 -12.22 6.31 -11.88
N ARG A 272 -13.53 6.35 -11.59
CA ARG A 272 -14.58 6.61 -12.60
C ARG A 272 -14.44 7.97 -13.27
N ALA A 273 -13.95 8.97 -12.55
CA ALA A 273 -13.78 10.33 -13.06
C ALA A 273 -12.55 10.50 -13.96
N THR A 274 -11.73 9.45 -14.14
CA THR A 274 -10.52 9.52 -14.99
C THR A 274 -10.86 9.87 -16.43
N LYS A 275 -10.08 10.77 -17.01
CA LYS A 275 -10.08 11.06 -18.44
C LYS A 275 -9.07 10.21 -19.22
N ASN A 276 -8.24 9.44 -18.50
CA ASN A 276 -7.13 8.66 -19.03
C ASN A 276 -7.39 7.14 -18.98
N LYS A 277 -8.65 6.70 -19.04
CA LYS A 277 -9.05 5.29 -18.81
C LYS A 277 -8.20 4.28 -19.59
N ALA A 278 -7.92 4.54 -20.86
CA ALA A 278 -7.10 3.63 -21.67
C ALA A 278 -5.64 3.54 -21.18
N LEU A 279 -5.10 4.63 -20.62
CA LEU A 279 -3.77 4.66 -20.03
C LEU A 279 -3.76 3.97 -18.66
N ALA A 280 -4.78 4.20 -17.84
CA ALA A 280 -4.98 3.54 -16.56
C ALA A 280 -5.08 2.00 -16.70
N LEU A 281 -5.85 1.52 -17.68
CA LEU A 281 -5.95 0.08 -17.99
C LEU A 281 -4.58 -0.50 -18.41
N ARG A 282 -3.83 0.21 -19.27
CA ARG A 282 -2.48 -0.22 -19.65
C ARG A 282 -1.51 -0.25 -18.47
N PHE A 283 -1.63 0.70 -17.53
CA PHE A 283 -0.80 0.71 -16.33
C PHE A 283 -1.10 -0.49 -15.45
N ILE A 284 -2.37 -0.79 -15.21
CA ILE A 284 -2.77 -1.96 -14.42
C ILE A 284 -2.34 -3.26 -15.11
N ASP A 285 -2.51 -3.37 -16.43
CA ASP A 285 -2.08 -4.54 -17.19
C ASP A 285 -0.55 -4.72 -17.14
N PHE A 286 0.22 -3.63 -17.28
CA PHE A 286 1.67 -3.62 -17.14
C PHE A 286 2.12 -4.07 -15.74
N MET A 287 1.51 -3.55 -14.67
CA MET A 287 1.83 -3.97 -13.30
C MET A 287 1.45 -5.45 -13.05
N SER A 288 0.49 -5.97 -13.82
CA SER A 288 0.02 -7.36 -13.75
C SER A 288 0.83 -8.32 -14.65
N GLU A 289 1.73 -7.83 -15.51
CA GLU A 289 2.67 -8.69 -16.25
C GLU A 289 3.47 -9.55 -15.26
N PRO A 290 3.61 -10.88 -15.47
CA PRO A 290 4.26 -11.75 -14.50
C PRO A 290 5.66 -11.29 -14.08
N ALA A 291 6.47 -10.79 -15.01
CA ALA A 291 7.82 -10.29 -14.71
C ALA A 291 7.78 -9.03 -13.82
N ASN A 292 6.87 -8.11 -14.12
CA ASN A 292 6.72 -6.86 -13.37
C ASN A 292 6.13 -7.12 -11.97
N ALA A 293 5.12 -7.98 -11.88
CA ALA A 293 4.52 -8.38 -10.61
C ALA A 293 5.54 -9.11 -9.71
N ALA A 294 6.38 -10.00 -10.26
CA ALA A 294 7.44 -10.67 -9.52
C ALA A 294 8.49 -9.67 -9.03
N ARG A 295 8.93 -8.76 -9.90
CA ARG A 295 9.90 -7.74 -9.57
C ARG A 295 9.38 -6.82 -8.46
N ASN A 296 8.14 -6.36 -8.57
CA ASN A 296 7.52 -5.49 -7.57
C ASN A 296 7.36 -6.20 -6.22
N ALA A 297 6.91 -7.46 -6.22
CA ALA A 297 6.80 -8.27 -5.02
C ALA A 297 8.15 -8.47 -4.32
N ALA A 298 9.21 -8.75 -5.09
CA ALA A 298 10.56 -8.92 -4.56
C ALA A 298 11.12 -7.60 -3.98
N TYR A 299 10.88 -6.48 -4.65
CA TYR A 299 11.32 -5.15 -4.20
C TYR A 299 10.65 -4.74 -2.88
N LEU A 300 9.36 -5.03 -2.73
CA LEU A 300 8.55 -4.64 -1.57
C LEU A 300 8.52 -5.71 -0.45
N HIS A 301 9.11 -6.87 -0.66
CA HIS A 301 9.06 -8.01 0.26
C HIS A 301 7.63 -8.48 0.61
N PHE A 302 6.66 -8.30 -0.29
CA PHE A 302 5.30 -8.77 -0.14
C PHE A 302 4.98 -9.92 -1.09
N ALA A 303 4.01 -10.74 -0.71
CA ALA A 303 3.55 -11.82 -1.57
C ALA A 303 2.72 -11.30 -2.75
N THR A 304 2.87 -11.94 -3.90
CA THR A 304 2.09 -11.60 -5.10
C THR A 304 0.88 -12.53 -5.26
N PRO A 305 -0.29 -12.00 -5.65
CA PRO A 305 -1.43 -12.82 -6.05
C PRO A 305 -1.30 -13.40 -7.46
N ASN A 306 -0.25 -13.04 -8.20
CA ASN A 306 -0.01 -13.48 -9.57
C ASN A 306 0.77 -14.81 -9.58
N ARG A 307 0.05 -15.93 -9.81
CA ARG A 307 0.60 -17.28 -9.82
C ARG A 307 1.72 -17.50 -10.85
N SER A 308 1.70 -16.76 -11.96
CA SER A 308 2.77 -16.81 -12.94
C SER A 308 4.01 -16.05 -12.50
N ALA A 309 3.83 -14.97 -11.74
CA ALA A 309 4.92 -14.21 -11.12
C ALA A 309 5.61 -15.01 -10.02
N GLU A 310 4.87 -15.76 -9.19
CA GLU A 310 5.46 -16.61 -8.15
C GLU A 310 6.52 -17.54 -8.71
N ARG A 311 6.33 -18.08 -9.94
CA ARG A 311 7.29 -18.97 -10.60
C ARG A 311 8.60 -18.30 -11.02
N LEU A 312 8.62 -16.98 -11.02
CA LEU A 312 9.79 -16.16 -11.37
C LEU A 312 10.56 -15.66 -10.15
N LEU A 313 9.97 -15.83 -8.95
CA LEU A 313 10.59 -15.42 -7.69
C LEU A 313 11.67 -16.42 -7.24
N PRO A 314 12.72 -15.97 -6.54
CA PRO A 314 13.74 -16.83 -5.96
C PRO A 314 13.15 -17.88 -4.99
N ALA A 315 13.75 -19.06 -4.94
CA ALA A 315 13.27 -20.13 -4.06
C ALA A 315 13.31 -19.74 -2.57
N GLU A 316 14.33 -18.99 -2.15
CA GLU A 316 14.48 -18.45 -0.81
C GLU A 316 13.39 -17.44 -0.46
N PHE A 317 12.94 -16.63 -1.42
CA PHE A 317 11.82 -15.70 -1.23
C PHE A 317 10.50 -16.44 -1.00
N LEU A 318 10.25 -17.48 -1.79
CA LEU A 318 9.05 -18.32 -1.65
C LEU A 318 9.06 -19.18 -0.38
N ALA A 319 10.24 -19.49 0.14
CA ALA A 319 10.43 -20.29 1.35
C ALA A 319 10.40 -19.43 2.64
N ASP A 320 10.43 -18.12 2.53
CA ASP A 320 10.37 -17.24 3.71
C ASP A 320 8.95 -17.24 4.33
N PRO A 321 8.79 -17.78 5.55
CA PRO A 321 7.48 -17.85 6.19
C PRO A 321 6.91 -16.48 6.59
N ALA A 322 7.72 -15.43 6.57
CA ALA A 322 7.25 -14.07 6.77
C ALA A 322 6.51 -13.54 5.53
N ILE A 323 6.88 -13.98 4.32
CA ILE A 323 6.27 -13.57 3.06
C ILE A 323 5.17 -14.55 2.65
N TYR A 324 5.48 -15.85 2.70
CA TYR A 324 4.55 -16.95 2.38
C TYR A 324 4.36 -17.85 3.61
N PRO A 325 3.42 -17.49 4.50
CA PRO A 325 3.19 -18.26 5.73
C PRO A 325 2.83 -19.71 5.45
N PRO A 326 3.18 -20.65 6.35
CA PRO A 326 2.81 -22.05 6.24
C PRO A 326 1.29 -22.23 6.08
N LYS A 327 0.89 -23.25 5.31
CA LYS A 327 -0.53 -23.52 5.04
C LYS A 327 -1.36 -23.67 6.32
N ALA A 328 -0.83 -24.33 7.34
CA ALA A 328 -1.50 -24.50 8.64
C ALA A 328 -1.86 -23.15 9.30
N VAL A 329 -0.99 -22.14 9.20
CA VAL A 329 -1.25 -20.79 9.70
C VAL A 329 -2.30 -20.08 8.85
N LEU A 330 -2.24 -20.23 7.52
CA LEU A 330 -3.21 -19.64 6.60
C LEU A 330 -4.62 -20.21 6.78
N GLU A 331 -4.75 -21.49 7.16
CA GLU A 331 -6.05 -22.13 7.46
C GLU A 331 -6.75 -21.49 8.67
N HIS A 332 -6.00 -20.92 9.60
CA HIS A 332 -6.52 -20.16 10.75
C HIS A 332 -6.58 -18.66 10.52
N SER A 333 -6.17 -18.19 9.34
CA SER A 333 -6.16 -16.77 8.96
C SER A 333 -7.33 -16.45 8.02
N GLY A 334 -7.70 -15.17 7.96
CA GLY A 334 -8.80 -14.72 7.11
C GLY A 334 -8.71 -13.24 6.81
N PHE A 335 -9.50 -12.78 5.83
CA PHE A 335 -9.58 -11.36 5.52
C PHE A 335 -10.36 -10.60 6.59
N MET A 336 -10.04 -9.33 6.74
CA MET A 336 -10.79 -8.44 7.63
C MET A 336 -12.26 -8.37 7.19
N PRO A 337 -13.22 -8.69 8.08
CA PRO A 337 -14.62 -8.70 7.72
C PRO A 337 -15.21 -7.29 7.67
N ASP A 338 -16.28 -7.13 6.89
CA ASP A 338 -17.20 -6.02 7.08
C ASP A 338 -17.93 -6.17 8.40
N ARG A 339 -17.87 -5.17 9.26
CA ARG A 339 -18.53 -5.19 10.56
C ARG A 339 -19.74 -4.26 10.60
N PRO A 340 -20.79 -4.65 11.34
CA PRO A 340 -21.92 -3.76 11.57
C PRO A 340 -21.48 -2.41 12.19
N PRO A 341 -22.11 -1.28 11.83
CA PRO A 341 -21.74 0.03 12.37
C PRO A 341 -21.75 0.12 13.91
N LYS A 342 -22.59 -0.66 14.58
CA LYS A 342 -22.61 -0.74 16.05
C LYS A 342 -21.29 -1.34 16.58
N VAL A 343 -20.82 -2.40 15.98
CA VAL A 343 -19.57 -3.09 16.36
C VAL A 343 -18.36 -2.20 16.08
N LEU A 344 -18.34 -1.54 14.91
CA LEU A 344 -17.28 -0.56 14.60
C LEU A 344 -17.20 0.58 15.61
N ARG A 345 -18.35 1.12 16.04
CA ARG A 345 -18.36 2.14 17.10
C ARG A 345 -17.80 1.62 18.42
N MET A 346 -18.13 0.40 18.82
CA MET A 346 -17.57 -0.21 20.03
C MET A 346 -16.06 -0.32 19.95
N ILE A 347 -15.53 -0.86 18.85
CA ILE A 347 -14.11 -1.03 18.57
C ILE A 347 -13.39 0.34 18.61
N ASN A 348 -13.90 1.33 17.88
CA ASN A 348 -13.29 2.67 17.80
C ASN A 348 -13.33 3.39 19.14
N THR A 349 -14.39 3.22 19.95
CA THR A 349 -14.44 3.80 21.31
C THR A 349 -13.33 3.26 22.19
N VAL A 350 -13.18 1.94 22.24
CA VAL A 350 -12.10 1.30 23.00
C VAL A 350 -10.72 1.76 22.53
N PHE A 351 -10.52 1.80 21.22
CA PHE A 351 -9.24 2.22 20.66
C PHE A 351 -8.90 3.67 21.01
N SER A 352 -9.88 4.58 20.91
CA SER A 352 -9.70 5.97 21.34
C SER A 352 -9.39 6.12 22.83
N GLU A 353 -9.94 5.26 23.70
CA GLU A 353 -9.66 5.26 25.15
C GLU A 353 -8.21 4.87 25.46
N VAL A 354 -7.63 3.93 24.72
CA VAL A 354 -6.31 3.36 25.03
C VAL A 354 -5.16 4.08 24.32
N THR A 355 -5.45 4.89 23.30
CA THR A 355 -4.45 5.63 22.52
C THR A 355 -4.35 7.12 22.90
N GLN A 356 -5.13 7.59 23.87
CA GLN A 356 -5.03 8.93 24.47
C GLN A 356 -3.98 8.93 25.58
#